data_bf6b520f193efc0504a43545a35d1eb1
#
_entry.id   bf6b520f193efc0504a43545a35d1eb1
#
_cell.length_a   1.000
_cell.length_b   1.000
_cell.length_c   1.000
_cell.angle_alpha   90.00
_cell.angle_beta   90.00
_cell.angle_gamma   90.00
#
_symmetry.space_group_name_H-M   'P 1'
#
loop_
_entity.id
_entity.type
_entity.pdbx_description
1 polymer ?
#
loop_
_entity_poly.entity_id
_entity_poly.type
_entity_poly.pdbx_seq_one_letter_code
_entity_poly.pdbx_strand_id
1 'polypeptide(L)'
;MQYHQNGFVPGNLQQSELVRSKPLRRKFKPVPEKTDVLIVGCGPAGLTLARQLSLNPEINTCIIESKSGPLLFGQADGVSCRTIEIMEAYNSSEIILKESYWLNQIAYWDGDKKDKDKIKRTKKVNDPRVGLSEFPHVVLNQARIHDLLLDGMKNSSSQLEPNYNCELIDIKLDKTALNDPDKFPITAIVSQKKNNRSCKKKISARYIVGCDGAKSRVRKCLNIPLIGDASDSAWGVMDALVQTNFPDIRVKCFIKTKGHGSALVIPREGGYLVRLYIELDELEYKKGFSREKIDLDHIIATAKKIFEPYDFIVKEVPWWSVYKIGQRVATSFDSNVDKNYKNDFPRAFIAGDACHTHSPKAGQGMNVSIHDAFNLGWKLSSVLLKKANHSILNTYDQERRAVAKNLIKLDKGFAKLVAGNKRKNNNYKKTETRDVKDYFEKQTGFIAGTNIQYQNSILTKASSNHQGLA
;
A
#
# COMPACT_ATOMS: atom_id res chain seq x y z
N MET A 1 -18.80 23.20 2.66
CA MET A 1 -18.84 21.72 2.74
C MET A 1 -17.81 21.24 3.74
N GLN A 2 -18.17 20.27 4.57
CA GLN A 2 -17.29 19.77 5.65
C GLN A 2 -16.46 18.56 5.22
N TYR A 3 -16.00 18.47 4.00
CA TYR A 3 -15.09 17.43 3.60
C TYR A 3 -13.71 17.98 3.20
N HIS A 4 -12.70 17.16 3.38
CA HIS A 4 -11.34 17.47 2.99
C HIS A 4 -10.86 16.47 1.96
N GLN A 5 -10.07 16.91 1.00
CA GLN A 5 -9.48 16.05 -0.03
C GLN A 5 -8.64 14.90 0.57
N ASN A 6 -8.14 15.09 1.79
CA ASN A 6 -7.34 14.09 2.53
C ASN A 6 -8.12 13.33 3.60
N GLY A 7 -9.46 13.38 3.56
CA GLY A 7 -10.33 12.78 4.54
C GLY A 7 -10.88 13.77 5.56
N PHE A 8 -11.78 13.29 6.42
CA PHE A 8 -12.37 14.08 7.48
C PHE A 8 -11.37 14.28 8.62
N VAL A 9 -11.14 15.54 8.99
CA VAL A 9 -10.36 15.91 10.17
C VAL A 9 -11.31 16.49 11.19
N PRO A 10 -11.60 15.82 12.32
CA PRO A 10 -12.44 16.39 13.36
C PRO A 10 -11.73 17.58 14.03
N GLY A 11 -12.45 18.65 14.28
CA GLY A 11 -11.94 19.83 14.97
C GLY A 11 -12.00 21.12 14.18
N ASN A 12 -11.20 22.10 14.55
CA ASN A 12 -11.23 23.42 13.95
C ASN A 12 -10.72 23.40 12.50
N LEU A 13 -11.64 23.51 11.54
CA LEU A 13 -11.38 23.57 10.10
C LEU A 13 -10.33 24.62 9.71
N GLN A 14 -10.30 25.76 10.36
CA GLN A 14 -9.34 26.82 10.08
C GLN A 14 -7.90 26.44 10.43
N GLN A 15 -7.68 25.59 11.42
CA GLN A 15 -6.34 25.10 11.75
C GLN A 15 -5.84 24.05 10.78
N SER A 16 -6.71 23.17 10.27
CA SER A 16 -6.31 22.10 9.33
C SER A 16 -5.96 22.66 7.95
N GLU A 17 -6.68 23.65 7.45
CA GLU A 17 -6.36 24.32 6.18
C GLU A 17 -5.12 25.22 6.28
N LEU A 18 -4.95 25.96 7.37
CA LEU A 18 -3.80 26.80 7.62
C LEU A 18 -2.49 26.03 7.77
N VAL A 19 -2.54 24.85 8.36
CA VAL A 19 -1.35 23.98 8.52
C VAL A 19 -0.94 23.34 7.19
N ARG A 20 -1.89 23.07 6.29
CA ARG A 20 -1.62 22.43 4.99
C ARG A 20 -1.35 23.43 3.86
N SER A 21 -1.92 24.61 3.90
CA SER A 21 -1.76 25.65 2.86
C SER A 21 -0.48 26.47 2.99
N LYS A 22 0.11 26.55 4.18
CA LYS A 22 1.44 27.16 4.34
C LYS A 22 2.48 26.05 4.19
N PRO A 23 3.35 26.12 3.16
CA PRO A 23 4.56 25.32 3.20
C PRO A 23 5.28 25.71 4.48
N LEU A 24 5.25 24.83 5.48
CA LEU A 24 6.07 25.01 6.67
C LEU A 24 7.47 25.30 6.16
N ARG A 25 8.00 26.51 6.43
CA ARG A 25 9.41 26.82 6.23
C ARG A 25 10.20 25.90 7.16
N ARG A 26 10.33 24.64 6.75
CA ARG A 26 11.10 23.66 7.49
C ARG A 26 12.53 24.13 7.48
N LYS A 27 13.11 24.26 8.66
CA LYS A 27 14.53 24.53 8.78
C LYS A 27 15.25 23.42 8.00
N PHE A 28 16.12 23.81 7.06
CA PHE A 28 16.95 22.88 6.33
C PHE A 28 17.79 22.11 7.34
N LYS A 29 17.61 20.78 7.38
CA LYS A 29 18.42 19.88 8.20
C LYS A 29 19.37 19.15 7.23
N PRO A 30 20.68 19.34 7.36
CA PRO A 30 21.63 18.61 6.53
C PRO A 30 21.55 17.12 6.86
N VAL A 31 21.68 16.26 5.83
CA VAL A 31 21.80 14.82 6.07
C VAL A 31 23.09 14.51 6.85
N PRO A 32 23.08 13.52 7.75
CA PRO A 32 24.26 13.12 8.52
C PRO A 32 25.31 12.46 7.62
N GLU A 33 26.58 12.51 8.03
CA GLU A 33 27.65 11.80 7.37
C GLU A 33 27.62 10.28 7.63
N LYS A 34 27.12 9.90 8.83
CA LYS A 34 26.99 8.49 9.26
C LYS A 34 25.65 8.25 9.89
N THR A 35 25.08 7.05 9.71
CA THR A 35 23.83 6.61 10.32
C THR A 35 23.81 5.09 10.47
N ASP A 36 23.09 4.56 11.46
CA ASP A 36 22.92 3.11 11.59
C ASP A 36 21.97 2.59 10.50
N VAL A 37 20.85 3.28 10.28
CA VAL A 37 19.87 2.90 9.26
C VAL A 37 19.55 4.11 8.36
N LEU A 38 19.81 3.95 7.05
CA LEU A 38 19.36 4.89 6.04
C LEU A 38 18.07 4.36 5.38
N ILE A 39 16.97 5.06 5.56
CA ILE A 39 15.68 4.75 4.93
C ILE A 39 15.49 5.67 3.73
N VAL A 40 15.21 5.10 2.56
CA VAL A 40 15.00 5.83 1.31
C VAL A 40 13.53 5.79 0.93
N GLY A 41 12.85 6.93 1.01
CA GLY A 41 11.43 7.09 0.71
C GLY A 41 10.53 7.20 1.95
N CYS A 42 9.61 8.17 1.91
CA CYS A 42 8.62 8.45 2.97
C CYS A 42 7.22 7.94 2.59
N GLY A 43 7.12 6.81 1.89
CA GLY A 43 5.87 6.09 1.69
C GLY A 43 5.44 5.33 2.95
N PRO A 44 4.31 4.57 2.91
CA PRO A 44 3.81 3.81 4.07
C PRO A 44 4.87 2.89 4.70
N ALA A 45 5.66 2.19 3.87
CA ALA A 45 6.74 1.33 4.36
C ALA A 45 7.83 2.13 5.08
N GLY A 46 8.33 3.21 4.44
CA GLY A 46 9.42 4.00 5.03
C GLY A 46 9.04 4.69 6.33
N LEU A 47 7.84 5.27 6.38
CA LEU A 47 7.34 5.92 7.60
C LEU A 47 7.05 4.91 8.73
N THR A 48 6.53 3.72 8.41
CA THR A 48 6.32 2.66 9.41
C THR A 48 7.65 2.20 10.00
N LEU A 49 8.65 1.93 9.15
CA LEU A 49 9.98 1.56 9.59
C LEU A 49 10.62 2.67 10.45
N ALA A 50 10.57 3.91 9.97
CA ALA A 50 11.11 5.06 10.69
C ALA A 50 10.40 5.28 12.03
N ARG A 51 9.07 5.13 12.09
CA ARG A 51 8.29 5.21 13.33
C ARG A 51 8.75 4.17 14.34
N GLN A 52 8.98 2.93 13.91
CA GLN A 52 9.42 1.87 14.79
C GLN A 52 10.84 2.10 15.31
N LEU A 53 11.77 2.48 14.44
CA LEU A 53 13.16 2.76 14.83
C LEU A 53 13.25 4.00 15.73
N SER A 54 12.37 4.99 15.55
CA SER A 54 12.34 6.22 16.33
C SER A 54 12.00 6.01 17.82
N LEU A 55 11.49 4.85 18.19
CA LEU A 55 11.26 4.48 19.59
C LEU A 55 12.56 4.25 20.37
N ASN A 56 13.66 4.02 19.67
CA ASN A 56 14.95 3.68 20.23
C ASN A 56 15.97 4.79 19.92
N PRO A 57 16.23 5.74 20.83
CA PRO A 57 17.13 6.86 20.60
C PRO A 57 18.60 6.44 20.40
N GLU A 58 18.96 5.22 20.82
CA GLU A 58 20.28 4.64 20.61
C GLU A 58 20.56 4.25 19.15
N ILE A 59 19.49 4.13 18.33
CA ILE A 59 19.60 3.82 16.89
C ILE A 59 19.61 5.12 16.10
N ASN A 60 20.74 5.46 15.51
CA ASN A 60 20.85 6.63 14.67
C ASN A 60 20.19 6.34 13.31
N THR A 61 18.99 6.87 13.10
CA THR A 61 18.18 6.65 11.89
C THR A 61 18.12 7.92 11.04
N CYS A 62 18.37 7.79 9.75
CA CYS A 62 18.17 8.85 8.76
C CYS A 62 17.12 8.39 7.74
N ILE A 63 16.09 9.21 7.51
CA ILE A 63 15.11 9.00 6.45
C ILE A 63 15.16 10.13 5.44
N ILE A 64 15.22 9.79 4.14
CA ILE A 64 15.29 10.75 3.04
C ILE A 64 14.10 10.59 2.09
N GLU A 65 13.65 11.71 1.51
CA GLU A 65 12.55 11.76 0.55
C GLU A 65 12.87 12.75 -0.56
N SER A 66 12.70 12.33 -1.80
CA SER A 66 12.93 13.16 -2.99
C SER A 66 11.93 14.30 -3.16
N LYS A 67 10.72 14.12 -2.67
CA LYS A 67 9.66 15.15 -2.68
C LYS A 67 9.97 16.27 -1.68
N SER A 68 9.30 17.41 -1.87
CA SER A 68 9.52 18.63 -1.05
C SER A 68 8.83 18.60 0.32
N GLY A 69 7.95 17.65 0.56
CA GLY A 69 7.17 17.58 1.79
C GLY A 69 6.34 16.31 1.92
N PRO A 70 5.50 16.22 2.95
CA PRO A 70 4.59 15.11 3.17
C PRO A 70 3.62 14.90 2.01
N LEU A 71 3.05 13.72 1.96
CA LEU A 71 1.98 13.39 1.01
C LEU A 71 0.73 14.22 1.33
N LEU A 72 0.24 14.97 0.34
CA LEU A 72 -0.98 15.78 0.47
C LEU A 72 -2.23 14.98 0.09
N PHE A 73 -2.12 14.09 -0.90
CA PHE A 73 -3.20 13.28 -1.43
C PHE A 73 -2.76 11.82 -1.49
N GLY A 74 -3.51 10.93 -0.81
CA GLY A 74 -3.22 9.51 -0.80
C GLY A 74 -3.91 8.77 -1.95
N GLN A 75 -3.23 7.77 -2.50
CA GLN A 75 -3.80 6.86 -3.49
C GLN A 75 -4.51 5.67 -2.84
N ALA A 76 -3.98 5.17 -1.71
CA ALA A 76 -4.59 4.12 -0.92
C ALA A 76 -5.50 4.69 0.17
N ASP A 77 -6.42 3.86 0.64
CA ASP A 77 -7.40 4.22 1.67
C ASP A 77 -7.83 3.05 2.57
N GLY A 78 -7.83 1.82 2.06
CA GLY A 78 -8.21 0.65 2.85
C GLY A 78 -7.17 0.28 3.89
N VAL A 79 -7.59 0.14 5.15
CA VAL A 79 -6.75 -0.26 6.29
C VAL A 79 -7.27 -1.58 6.84
N SER A 80 -6.46 -2.64 6.75
CA SER A 80 -6.83 -3.98 7.22
C SER A 80 -6.70 -4.11 8.75
N CYS A 81 -7.34 -5.13 9.31
CA CYS A 81 -7.30 -5.43 10.74
C CYS A 81 -5.87 -5.48 11.28
N ARG A 82 -4.99 -6.26 10.66
CA ARG A 82 -3.58 -6.38 11.06
C ARG A 82 -2.84 -5.03 11.00
N THR A 83 -3.16 -4.18 10.06
CA THR A 83 -2.57 -2.85 9.99
C THR A 83 -3.00 -1.99 11.17
N ILE A 84 -4.26 -2.09 11.59
CA ILE A 84 -4.73 -1.36 12.78
C ILE A 84 -4.06 -1.90 14.05
N GLU A 85 -3.86 -3.22 14.16
CA GLU A 85 -3.09 -3.83 15.28
C GLU A 85 -1.63 -3.31 15.32
N ILE A 86 -1.00 -3.11 14.15
CA ILE A 86 0.32 -2.47 14.08
C ILE A 86 0.25 -1.02 14.54
N MET A 87 -0.80 -0.29 14.14
CA MET A 87 -0.99 1.11 14.57
C MET A 87 -1.31 1.21 16.06
N GLU A 88 -1.95 0.17 16.64
CA GLU A 88 -2.14 0.05 18.10
C GLU A 88 -0.79 -0.03 18.82
N ALA A 89 0.17 -0.82 18.31
CA ALA A 89 1.52 -0.87 18.87
C ALA A 89 2.25 0.50 18.82
N TYR A 90 1.73 1.45 18.03
CA TYR A 90 2.22 2.83 17.95
C TYR A 90 1.31 3.84 18.67
N ASN A 91 0.30 3.40 19.42
CA ASN A 91 -0.70 4.23 20.09
C ASN A 91 -1.48 5.15 19.12
N SER A 92 -1.78 4.67 17.91
CA SER A 92 -2.44 5.46 16.86
C SER A 92 -3.77 4.87 16.39
N SER A 93 -4.15 3.68 16.85
CA SER A 93 -5.36 2.98 16.42
C SER A 93 -6.63 3.73 16.76
N GLU A 94 -6.72 4.31 17.96
CA GLU A 94 -7.92 5.03 18.43
C GLU A 94 -8.25 6.21 17.51
N ILE A 95 -7.26 6.99 17.10
CA ILE A 95 -7.45 8.12 16.18
C ILE A 95 -7.88 7.60 14.80
N ILE A 96 -7.26 6.52 14.32
CA ILE A 96 -7.63 5.90 13.05
C ILE A 96 -9.09 5.45 13.08
N LEU A 97 -9.51 4.76 14.13
CA LEU A 97 -10.88 4.26 14.28
C LEU A 97 -11.92 5.37 14.36
N LYS A 98 -11.60 6.48 15.03
CA LYS A 98 -12.47 7.66 15.14
C LYS A 98 -12.63 8.44 13.83
N GLU A 99 -11.56 8.57 13.05
CA GLU A 99 -11.55 9.36 11.82
C GLU A 99 -11.96 8.55 10.58
N SER A 100 -11.91 7.23 10.64
CA SER A 100 -12.12 6.34 9.51
C SER A 100 -13.60 6.03 9.26
N TYR A 101 -13.88 5.51 8.06
CA TYR A 101 -15.14 4.86 7.74
C TYR A 101 -15.01 3.34 7.95
N TRP A 102 -15.88 2.75 8.75
CA TRP A 102 -15.87 1.32 9.07
C TRP A 102 -16.55 0.50 7.98
N LEU A 103 -15.83 -0.46 7.42
CA LEU A 103 -16.36 -1.38 6.42
C LEU A 103 -16.89 -2.64 7.09
N ASN A 104 -18.15 -2.60 7.51
CA ASN A 104 -18.78 -3.73 8.22
C ASN A 104 -19.42 -4.74 7.28
N GLN A 105 -19.68 -4.37 6.05
CA GLN A 105 -20.41 -5.19 5.08
C GLN A 105 -19.90 -5.00 3.67
N ILE A 106 -20.05 -6.07 2.87
CA ILE A 106 -19.85 -6.05 1.41
C ILE A 106 -21.18 -6.45 0.74
N ALA A 107 -21.60 -5.68 -0.24
CA ALA A 107 -22.75 -5.99 -1.09
C ALA A 107 -22.28 -6.40 -2.50
N TYR A 108 -22.93 -7.40 -3.07
CA TYR A 108 -22.67 -7.92 -4.41
C TYR A 108 -23.87 -7.63 -5.30
N TRP A 109 -23.61 -7.03 -6.45
CA TRP A 109 -24.61 -6.59 -7.42
C TRP A 109 -24.29 -7.18 -8.80
N ASP A 110 -25.26 -7.78 -9.44
CA ASP A 110 -25.14 -8.35 -10.78
C ASP A 110 -26.12 -7.71 -11.76
N GLY A 111 -25.78 -7.71 -13.03
CA GLY A 111 -26.72 -7.38 -14.09
C GLY A 111 -27.93 -8.31 -14.07
N ASP A 112 -29.14 -7.74 -14.10
CA ASP A 112 -30.38 -8.51 -14.05
C ASP A 112 -30.43 -9.52 -15.23
N LYS A 113 -31.04 -10.70 -14.97
CA LYS A 113 -31.18 -11.75 -16.01
C LYS A 113 -32.21 -11.38 -17.08
N LYS A 114 -33.23 -10.60 -16.69
CA LYS A 114 -34.35 -10.21 -17.56
C LYS A 114 -34.06 -8.90 -18.30
N ASP A 115 -33.38 -7.96 -17.64
CA ASP A 115 -33.03 -6.66 -18.18
C ASP A 115 -31.51 -6.47 -18.07
N LYS A 116 -30.82 -6.50 -19.24
CA LYS A 116 -29.34 -6.50 -19.26
C LYS A 116 -28.73 -5.18 -18.80
N ASP A 117 -29.51 -4.11 -18.82
CA ASP A 117 -29.07 -2.76 -18.51
C ASP A 117 -29.30 -2.42 -17.03
N LYS A 118 -29.98 -3.29 -16.26
CA LYS A 118 -30.26 -3.09 -14.84
C LYS A 118 -29.39 -3.97 -13.95
N ILE A 119 -29.03 -3.43 -12.79
CA ILE A 119 -28.32 -4.17 -11.74
C ILE A 119 -29.28 -4.56 -10.61
N LYS A 120 -29.01 -5.71 -9.98
CA LYS A 120 -29.76 -6.23 -8.84
C LYS A 120 -28.81 -6.71 -7.76
N ARG A 121 -29.10 -6.38 -6.49
CA ARG A 121 -28.35 -6.91 -5.35
C ARG A 121 -28.60 -8.40 -5.21
N THR A 122 -27.52 -9.17 -5.24
CA THR A 122 -27.56 -10.64 -5.13
C THR A 122 -27.25 -11.11 -3.73
N LYS A 123 -26.39 -10.40 -2.99
CA LYS A 123 -26.02 -10.75 -1.62
C LYS A 123 -25.44 -9.58 -0.85
N LYS A 124 -25.48 -9.67 0.50
CA LYS A 124 -24.79 -8.81 1.44
C LYS A 124 -24.20 -9.68 2.54
N VAL A 125 -22.92 -9.47 2.88
CA VAL A 125 -22.17 -10.25 3.87
C VAL A 125 -21.35 -9.34 4.78
N ASN A 126 -20.95 -9.85 5.95
CA ASN A 126 -20.08 -9.11 6.86
C ASN A 126 -18.64 -9.06 6.33
N ASP A 127 -17.95 -7.94 6.57
CA ASP A 127 -16.52 -7.71 6.25
C ASP A 127 -15.87 -6.93 7.42
N PRO A 128 -14.87 -7.43 8.11
CA PRO A 128 -14.28 -8.77 7.98
C PRO A 128 -15.19 -9.89 8.53
N ARG A 129 -14.80 -11.15 8.27
CA ARG A 129 -15.47 -12.28 8.90
C ARG A 129 -15.26 -12.20 10.42
N VAL A 130 -16.31 -12.47 11.19
CA VAL A 130 -16.27 -12.47 12.66
C VAL A 130 -15.19 -13.42 13.19
N GLY A 131 -14.46 -12.99 14.20
CA GLY A 131 -13.41 -13.78 14.87
C GLY A 131 -12.02 -13.71 14.25
N LEU A 132 -11.79 -12.87 13.22
CA LEU A 132 -10.46 -12.69 12.65
C LEU A 132 -9.59 -11.69 13.41
N SER A 133 -10.18 -10.67 14.01
CA SER A 133 -9.53 -9.64 14.81
C SER A 133 -10.56 -8.88 15.62
N GLU A 134 -10.15 -8.25 16.69
CA GLU A 134 -10.96 -7.27 17.44
C GLU A 134 -11.08 -5.93 16.70
N PHE A 135 -10.24 -5.69 15.71
CA PHE A 135 -10.28 -4.48 14.89
C PHE A 135 -11.03 -4.71 13.57
N PRO A 136 -11.80 -3.71 13.11
CA PRO A 136 -12.53 -3.77 11.83
C PRO A 136 -11.62 -3.52 10.63
N HIS A 137 -12.11 -3.77 9.43
CA HIS A 137 -11.60 -3.11 8.22
C HIS A 137 -12.12 -1.66 8.19
N VAL A 138 -11.25 -0.71 7.88
CA VAL A 138 -11.65 0.68 7.79
C VAL A 138 -11.09 1.35 6.53
N VAL A 139 -11.64 2.51 6.21
CA VAL A 139 -11.14 3.39 5.15
C VAL A 139 -10.68 4.70 5.77
N LEU A 140 -9.42 5.03 5.55
CA LEU A 140 -8.83 6.30 5.93
C LEU A 140 -7.79 6.70 4.90
N ASN A 141 -7.78 7.96 4.48
CA ASN A 141 -6.85 8.44 3.47
C ASN A 141 -5.39 8.17 3.86
N GLN A 142 -4.62 7.65 2.91
CA GLN A 142 -3.19 7.37 3.10
C GLN A 142 -2.40 8.58 3.62
N ALA A 143 -2.74 9.80 3.18
CA ALA A 143 -2.07 11.00 3.67
C ALA A 143 -2.29 11.20 5.17
N ARG A 144 -3.48 10.84 5.71
CA ARG A 144 -3.76 10.90 7.15
C ARG A 144 -2.97 9.85 7.93
N ILE A 145 -2.83 8.64 7.39
CA ILE A 145 -1.96 7.61 7.98
C ILE A 145 -0.50 8.11 8.02
N HIS A 146 -0.03 8.78 6.96
CA HIS A 146 1.30 9.39 6.94
C HIS A 146 1.44 10.46 8.01
N ASP A 147 0.45 11.35 8.18
CA ASP A 147 0.47 12.40 9.22
C ASP A 147 0.64 11.76 10.62
N LEU A 148 -0.13 10.70 10.94
CA LEU A 148 -0.05 10.01 12.22
C LEU A 148 1.33 9.39 12.47
N LEU A 149 1.93 8.78 11.44
CA LEU A 149 3.28 8.22 11.56
C LEU A 149 4.34 9.31 11.73
N LEU A 150 4.23 10.42 11.00
CA LEU A 150 5.13 11.58 11.10
C LEU A 150 5.03 12.23 12.49
N ASP A 151 3.82 12.42 13.00
CA ASP A 151 3.60 12.99 14.33
C ASP A 151 4.16 12.05 15.41
N GLY A 152 3.94 10.74 15.27
CA GLY A 152 4.51 9.74 16.16
C GLY A 152 6.05 9.72 16.15
N MET A 153 6.68 9.90 14.98
CA MET A 153 8.14 10.01 14.85
C MET A 153 8.67 11.28 15.51
N LYS A 154 8.02 12.42 15.26
CA LYS A 154 8.41 13.72 15.83
C LYS A 154 8.29 13.74 17.35
N ASN A 155 7.27 13.08 17.89
CA ASN A 155 7.00 13.01 19.33
C ASN A 155 7.67 11.80 20.02
N SER A 156 8.49 11.02 19.29
CA SER A 156 9.25 9.89 19.83
C SER A 156 10.50 10.34 20.56
N SER A 157 11.14 9.40 21.28
CA SER A 157 12.41 9.63 21.98
C SER A 157 13.53 10.12 21.05
N SER A 158 13.53 9.70 19.78
CA SER A 158 14.52 10.14 18.78
C SER A 158 14.17 11.46 18.10
N GLN A 159 12.94 11.98 18.24
CA GLN A 159 12.44 13.17 17.53
C GLN A 159 12.78 13.14 16.04
N LEU A 160 12.56 11.99 15.41
CA LEU A 160 12.98 11.74 14.03
C LEU A 160 12.10 12.49 13.05
N GLU A 161 12.74 13.22 12.14
CA GLU A 161 12.07 13.94 11.04
C GLU A 161 12.69 13.57 9.69
N PRO A 162 11.88 13.47 8.61
CA PRO A 162 12.39 13.19 7.28
C PRO A 162 13.21 14.34 6.68
N ASN A 163 14.25 13.98 5.91
CA ASN A 163 15.01 14.91 5.08
C ASN A 163 14.36 14.96 3.68
N TYR A 164 13.47 15.94 3.48
CA TYR A 164 12.83 16.18 2.18
C TYR A 164 13.77 16.85 1.18
N ASN A 165 13.38 16.84 -0.12
CA ASN A 165 14.22 17.32 -1.22
C ASN A 165 15.58 16.61 -1.26
N CYS A 166 15.62 15.35 -0.84
CA CYS A 166 16.82 14.53 -0.79
C CYS A 166 16.60 13.22 -1.55
N GLU A 167 17.29 13.08 -2.67
CA GLU A 167 17.14 11.95 -3.60
C GLU A 167 18.39 11.05 -3.55
N LEU A 168 18.19 9.74 -3.49
CA LEU A 168 19.26 8.76 -3.63
C LEU A 168 19.71 8.69 -5.10
N ILE A 169 21.01 8.87 -5.33
CA ILE A 169 21.62 8.79 -6.66
C ILE A 169 22.25 7.42 -6.88
N ASP A 170 23.04 6.94 -5.91
CA ASP A 170 23.82 5.69 -6.04
C ASP A 170 24.14 5.06 -4.70
N ILE A 171 24.48 3.77 -4.70
CA ILE A 171 24.91 3.00 -3.54
C ILE A 171 26.19 2.24 -3.90
N LYS A 172 27.18 2.33 -3.03
CA LYS A 172 28.38 1.50 -3.07
C LYS A 172 28.41 0.59 -1.84
N LEU A 173 28.62 -0.70 -2.05
CA LEU A 173 28.76 -1.71 -1.00
C LEU A 173 30.24 -2.11 -0.87
N ASP A 174 30.79 -1.95 0.32
CA ASP A 174 32.11 -2.50 0.66
C ASP A 174 31.93 -3.97 1.09
N LYS A 175 32.23 -4.88 0.18
CA LYS A 175 32.06 -6.32 0.40
C LYS A 175 32.96 -6.86 1.52
N THR A 176 34.08 -6.21 1.80
CA THR A 176 35.02 -6.65 2.84
C THR A 176 34.53 -6.34 4.25
N ALA A 177 33.61 -5.38 4.37
CA ALA A 177 33.07 -4.91 5.64
C ALA A 177 31.65 -5.46 5.93
N LEU A 178 31.05 -6.27 5.04
CA LEU A 178 29.66 -6.74 5.19
C LEU A 178 29.44 -7.57 6.46
N ASN A 179 30.40 -8.41 6.82
CA ASN A 179 30.27 -9.35 7.93
C ASN A 179 30.69 -8.76 9.29
N ASP A 180 31.21 -7.54 9.30
CA ASP A 180 31.55 -6.85 10.54
C ASP A 180 30.38 -5.98 11.02
N PRO A 181 29.72 -6.33 12.16
CA PRO A 181 28.51 -5.64 12.61
C PRO A 181 28.74 -4.17 12.96
N ASP A 182 29.94 -3.78 13.30
CA ASP A 182 30.27 -2.43 13.76
C ASP A 182 30.69 -1.49 12.62
N LYS A 183 30.92 -2.02 11.42
CA LYS A 183 31.31 -1.24 10.24
C LYS A 183 30.12 -0.68 9.48
N PHE A 184 30.40 0.33 8.66
CA PHE A 184 29.47 1.04 7.78
C PHE A 184 29.75 0.66 6.32
N PRO A 185 29.34 -0.55 5.88
CA PRO A 185 29.71 -1.07 4.56
C PRO A 185 29.01 -0.36 3.41
N ILE A 186 28.03 0.52 3.71
CA ILE A 186 27.23 1.19 2.71
C ILE A 186 27.67 2.64 2.59
N THR A 187 27.99 3.08 1.36
CA THR A 187 28.14 4.48 1.01
C THR A 187 27.01 4.88 0.05
N ALA A 188 26.04 5.63 0.55
CA ALA A 188 24.96 6.20 -0.25
C ALA A 188 25.37 7.58 -0.77
N ILE A 189 25.21 7.81 -2.07
CA ILE A 189 25.36 9.11 -2.71
C ILE A 189 23.98 9.72 -2.87
N VAL A 190 23.75 10.87 -2.24
CA VAL A 190 22.46 11.58 -2.27
C VAL A 190 22.61 12.95 -2.89
N SER A 191 21.53 13.44 -3.53
CA SER A 191 21.40 14.81 -4.00
C SER A 191 20.41 15.55 -3.12
N GLN A 192 20.87 16.52 -2.36
CA GLN A 192 20.01 17.34 -1.49
C GLN A 192 19.84 18.73 -2.10
N LYS A 193 18.58 19.15 -2.31
CA LYS A 193 18.27 20.49 -2.84
C LYS A 193 18.08 21.48 -1.71
N LYS A 194 18.78 22.62 -1.80
CA LYS A 194 18.63 23.79 -0.92
C LYS A 194 18.54 25.04 -1.78
N ASN A 195 17.48 25.85 -1.62
CA ASN A 195 17.30 27.09 -2.37
C ASN A 195 17.55 26.94 -3.88
N ASN A 196 16.90 25.93 -4.49
CA ASN A 196 17.04 25.56 -5.92
C ASN A 196 18.45 25.10 -6.37
N ARG A 197 19.42 25.01 -5.46
CA ARG A 197 20.74 24.44 -5.76
C ARG A 197 20.80 23.00 -5.27
N SER A 198 21.35 22.11 -6.08
CA SER A 198 21.55 20.70 -5.76
C SER A 198 22.98 20.46 -5.29
N CYS A 199 23.15 19.82 -4.15
CA CYS A 199 24.43 19.45 -3.61
C CYS A 199 24.53 17.94 -3.41
N LYS A 200 25.56 17.29 -3.95
CA LYS A 200 25.83 15.88 -3.72
C LYS A 200 26.49 15.69 -2.36
N LYS A 201 26.02 14.71 -1.60
CA LYS A 201 26.57 14.31 -0.31
C LYS A 201 26.73 12.80 -0.23
N LYS A 202 27.60 12.35 0.65
CA LYS A 202 27.81 10.94 0.98
C LYS A 202 27.27 10.66 2.37
N ILE A 203 26.59 9.53 2.54
CA ILE A 203 26.12 9.03 3.83
C ILE A 203 26.68 7.62 3.98
N SER A 204 27.43 7.38 5.04
CA SER A 204 27.87 6.03 5.41
C SER A 204 26.82 5.38 6.32
N ALA A 205 26.38 4.17 5.99
CA ALA A 205 25.33 3.49 6.75
C ALA A 205 25.71 2.05 7.08
N ARG A 206 25.24 1.57 8.25
CA ARG A 206 25.31 0.13 8.58
C ARG A 206 24.30 -0.66 7.76
N TYR A 207 23.09 -0.11 7.61
CA TYR A 207 21.98 -0.68 6.86
C TYR A 207 21.34 0.37 5.97
N ILE A 208 20.83 -0.06 4.80
CA ILE A 208 19.97 0.77 3.93
C ILE A 208 18.70 0.02 3.62
N VAL A 209 17.56 0.73 3.65
CA VAL A 209 16.25 0.17 3.31
C VAL A 209 15.59 1.02 2.24
N GLY A 210 15.37 0.44 1.06
CA GLY A 210 14.65 1.04 -0.04
C GLY A 210 13.14 0.91 0.13
N CYS A 211 12.50 2.02 0.49
CA CYS A 211 11.05 2.20 0.56
C CYS A 211 10.56 3.19 -0.51
N ASP A 212 11.30 3.27 -1.62
CA ASP A 212 11.24 4.28 -2.67
C ASP A 212 10.32 3.89 -3.85
N GLY A 213 9.38 2.97 -3.59
CA GLY A 213 8.25 2.66 -4.45
C GLY A 213 8.59 1.83 -5.68
N ALA A 214 7.61 1.68 -6.58
CA ALA A 214 7.67 0.78 -7.74
C ALA A 214 8.88 1.00 -8.67
N LYS A 215 9.37 2.25 -8.75
CA LYS A 215 10.54 2.63 -9.56
C LYS A 215 11.84 2.63 -8.74
N SER A 216 11.88 1.95 -7.61
CA SER A 216 12.96 1.95 -6.62
C SER A 216 14.37 2.08 -7.20
N ARG A 217 15.08 3.11 -6.74
CA ARG A 217 16.49 3.33 -7.05
C ARG A 217 17.37 2.36 -6.27
N VAL A 218 17.02 2.10 -4.99
CA VAL A 218 17.73 1.12 -4.15
C VAL A 218 17.73 -0.24 -4.82
N ARG A 219 16.56 -0.75 -5.24
CA ARG A 219 16.44 -2.04 -5.95
C ARG A 219 17.32 -2.09 -7.20
N LYS A 220 17.34 -1.00 -7.99
CA LYS A 220 18.19 -0.90 -9.19
C LYS A 220 19.67 -0.93 -8.87
N CYS A 221 20.15 -0.18 -7.86
CA CYS A 221 21.53 -0.18 -7.44
C CYS A 221 21.99 -1.55 -6.91
N LEU A 222 21.07 -2.33 -6.33
CA LEU A 222 21.33 -3.70 -5.88
C LEU A 222 21.20 -4.75 -7.00
N ASN A 223 20.89 -4.33 -8.23
CA ASN A 223 20.66 -5.23 -9.37
C ASN A 223 19.62 -6.33 -9.10
N ILE A 224 18.58 -6.02 -8.31
CA ILE A 224 17.50 -6.96 -7.99
C ILE A 224 16.41 -6.85 -9.07
N PRO A 225 16.18 -7.91 -9.87
CA PRO A 225 15.13 -7.93 -10.88
C PRO A 225 13.73 -7.92 -10.28
N LEU A 226 12.79 -7.32 -11.01
CA LEU A 226 11.37 -7.37 -10.73
C LEU A 226 10.69 -8.28 -11.76
N ILE A 227 10.16 -9.43 -11.33
CA ILE A 227 9.58 -10.45 -12.20
C ILE A 227 8.05 -10.38 -12.15
N GLY A 228 7.41 -10.54 -13.29
CA GLY A 228 5.94 -10.60 -13.44
C GLY A 228 5.44 -9.83 -14.65
N ASP A 229 4.12 -9.76 -14.79
CA ASP A 229 3.45 -9.26 -15.96
C ASP A 229 2.87 -7.86 -15.72
N ALA A 230 2.78 -7.06 -16.77
CA ALA A 230 1.89 -5.92 -16.82
C ALA A 230 0.53 -6.40 -17.34
N SER A 231 -0.55 -6.08 -16.65
CA SER A 231 -1.90 -6.33 -17.16
C SER A 231 -2.28 -5.24 -18.16
N ASP A 232 -2.96 -5.62 -19.24
CA ASP A 232 -3.49 -4.68 -20.23
C ASP A 232 -4.79 -3.99 -19.75
N SER A 233 -5.34 -4.38 -18.60
CA SER A 233 -6.56 -3.76 -18.06
C SER A 233 -6.26 -2.42 -17.39
N ALA A 234 -7.01 -1.39 -17.79
CA ALA A 234 -7.00 -0.07 -17.18
C ALA A 234 -8.20 0.10 -16.25
N TRP A 235 -8.00 0.83 -15.15
CA TRP A 235 -9.05 1.16 -14.21
C TRP A 235 -9.06 2.66 -13.97
N GLY A 236 -10.23 3.27 -14.22
CA GLY A 236 -10.49 4.63 -13.77
C GLY A 236 -10.82 4.62 -12.27
N VAL A 237 -10.21 5.50 -11.51
CA VAL A 237 -10.48 5.65 -10.09
C VAL A 237 -10.81 7.09 -9.82
N MET A 238 -11.88 7.34 -9.08
CA MET A 238 -12.26 8.70 -8.67
C MET A 238 -12.81 8.72 -7.25
N ASP A 239 -12.46 9.75 -6.50
CA ASP A 239 -13.16 10.15 -5.29
C ASP A 239 -14.22 11.16 -5.70
N ALA A 240 -15.49 10.88 -5.41
CA ALA A 240 -16.58 11.69 -5.88
C ALA A 240 -17.60 12.02 -4.78
N LEU A 241 -18.09 13.25 -4.83
CA LEU A 241 -19.33 13.65 -4.16
C LEU A 241 -20.47 13.34 -5.12
N VAL A 242 -21.36 12.42 -4.73
CA VAL A 242 -22.45 11.95 -5.59
C VAL A 242 -23.81 12.18 -4.96
N GLN A 243 -24.79 12.46 -5.81
CA GLN A 243 -26.20 12.41 -5.49
C GLN A 243 -26.81 11.19 -6.20
N THR A 244 -27.38 10.27 -5.42
CA THR A 244 -27.88 9.00 -5.97
C THR A 244 -28.97 8.42 -5.07
N ASN A 245 -29.88 7.64 -5.67
CA ASN A 245 -30.84 6.77 -4.99
C ASN A 245 -30.35 5.31 -4.91
N PHE A 246 -29.08 5.04 -5.27
CA PHE A 246 -28.50 3.70 -5.11
C PHE A 246 -28.41 3.33 -3.62
N PRO A 247 -29.10 2.25 -3.17
CA PRO A 247 -29.32 2.01 -1.74
C PRO A 247 -28.05 1.63 -0.96
N ASP A 248 -27.04 1.09 -1.63
CA ASP A 248 -25.80 0.64 -1.00
C ASP A 248 -24.62 1.59 -1.23
N ILE A 249 -24.87 2.86 -1.55
CA ILE A 249 -23.79 3.84 -1.81
C ILE A 249 -22.83 4.01 -0.62
N ARG A 250 -23.30 3.72 0.60
CA ARG A 250 -22.50 3.74 1.84
C ARG A 250 -22.08 2.34 2.31
N VAL A 251 -22.05 1.37 1.40
CA VAL A 251 -21.56 0.01 1.63
C VAL A 251 -20.48 -0.29 0.60
N LYS A 252 -19.44 -1.06 0.97
CA LYS A 252 -18.47 -1.57 -0.01
C LYS A 252 -19.22 -2.48 -0.98
N CYS A 253 -19.24 -2.13 -2.28
CA CYS A 253 -20.00 -2.87 -3.28
C CYS A 253 -19.12 -3.36 -4.41
N PHE A 254 -19.34 -4.62 -4.79
CA PHE A 254 -18.93 -5.15 -6.09
C PHE A 254 -20.13 -5.13 -7.03
N ILE A 255 -19.99 -4.43 -8.14
CA ILE A 255 -21.01 -4.32 -9.18
C ILE A 255 -20.44 -4.93 -10.46
N LYS A 256 -21.16 -5.89 -11.04
CA LYS A 256 -20.83 -6.51 -12.33
C LYS A 256 -22.02 -6.42 -13.27
N THR A 257 -21.90 -5.64 -14.33
CA THR A 257 -22.93 -5.53 -15.37
C THR A 257 -22.70 -6.56 -16.48
N LYS A 258 -23.67 -6.74 -17.35
CA LYS A 258 -23.55 -7.62 -18.52
C LYS A 258 -22.93 -6.93 -19.74
N GLY A 259 -22.96 -5.60 -19.81
CA GLY A 259 -22.56 -4.85 -21.00
C GLY A 259 -21.63 -3.67 -20.73
N HIS A 260 -21.57 -3.18 -19.47
CA HIS A 260 -20.88 -1.92 -19.13
C HIS A 260 -19.66 -2.08 -18.21
N GLY A 261 -19.14 -3.31 -18.05
CA GLY A 261 -18.00 -3.58 -17.20
C GLY A 261 -18.35 -3.77 -15.72
N SER A 262 -17.39 -3.51 -14.86
CA SER A 262 -17.50 -3.73 -13.42
C SER A 262 -17.13 -2.47 -12.66
N ALA A 263 -17.71 -2.31 -11.46
CA ALA A 263 -17.33 -1.25 -10.52
C ALA A 263 -17.11 -1.80 -9.11
N LEU A 264 -16.18 -1.16 -8.39
CA LEU A 264 -16.04 -1.31 -6.95
C LEU A 264 -16.35 0.04 -6.31
N VAL A 265 -17.29 0.06 -5.38
CA VAL A 265 -17.69 1.22 -4.60
C VAL A 265 -17.10 1.09 -3.21
N ILE A 266 -16.40 2.11 -2.75
CA ILE A 266 -15.85 2.17 -1.41
C ILE A 266 -16.27 3.50 -0.77
N PRO A 267 -17.11 3.48 0.27
CA PRO A 267 -17.40 4.68 1.04
C PRO A 267 -16.14 5.30 1.61
N ARG A 268 -16.06 6.62 1.61
CA ARG A 268 -14.93 7.34 2.19
C ARG A 268 -15.27 7.88 3.56
N GLU A 269 -14.23 8.15 4.32
CA GLU A 269 -14.32 8.87 5.59
C GLU A 269 -15.07 10.20 5.43
N GLY A 270 -15.66 10.70 6.52
CA GLY A 270 -16.49 11.91 6.52
C GLY A 270 -17.93 11.73 6.08
N GLY A 271 -18.32 10.56 5.56
CA GLY A 271 -19.72 10.19 5.31
C GLY A 271 -20.33 10.64 3.98
N TYR A 272 -19.63 11.38 3.12
CA TYR A 272 -20.21 11.92 1.87
C TYR A 272 -19.44 11.56 0.61
N LEU A 273 -18.14 11.42 0.65
CA LEU A 273 -17.36 10.97 -0.50
C LEU A 273 -17.48 9.46 -0.69
N VAL A 274 -17.41 9.05 -1.93
CA VAL A 274 -17.25 7.64 -2.32
C VAL A 274 -16.07 7.52 -3.27
N ARG A 275 -15.33 6.45 -3.15
CA ARG A 275 -14.30 6.06 -4.12
C ARG A 275 -14.89 5.03 -5.06
N LEU A 276 -14.77 5.29 -6.34
CA LEU A 276 -15.21 4.40 -7.40
C LEU A 276 -13.99 3.90 -8.16
N TYR A 277 -13.91 2.58 -8.31
CA TYR A 277 -13.00 1.92 -9.25
C TYR A 277 -13.86 1.42 -10.41
N ILE A 278 -13.66 1.96 -11.59
CA ILE A 278 -14.43 1.66 -12.79
C ILE A 278 -13.53 0.90 -13.76
N GLU A 279 -13.95 -0.30 -14.16
CA GLU A 279 -13.28 -1.06 -15.20
C GLU A 279 -13.48 -0.36 -16.56
N LEU A 280 -12.38 -0.02 -17.20
CA LEU A 280 -12.41 0.61 -18.52
C LEU A 280 -12.27 -0.48 -19.59
N ASP A 281 -13.13 -0.44 -20.62
CA ASP A 281 -13.23 -1.54 -21.60
C ASP A 281 -11.97 -1.66 -22.46
N GLU A 282 -11.41 -2.88 -22.55
CA GLU A 282 -10.29 -3.23 -23.42
C GLU A 282 -10.60 -3.03 -24.91
N LEU A 283 -11.88 -3.10 -25.32
CA LEU A 283 -12.28 -2.99 -26.73
C LEU A 283 -12.11 -1.57 -27.27
N GLU A 284 -12.33 -0.56 -26.44
CA GLU A 284 -12.04 0.84 -26.78
C GLU A 284 -10.53 1.09 -26.86
N TYR A 285 -9.76 0.40 -26.02
CA TYR A 285 -8.30 0.47 -25.98
C TYR A 285 -7.64 -0.15 -27.23
N LYS A 286 -8.21 -1.26 -27.76
CA LYS A 286 -7.75 -1.95 -29.00
C LYS A 286 -8.07 -1.20 -30.29
N LYS A 287 -9.04 -0.29 -30.28
CA LYS A 287 -9.39 0.56 -31.41
C LYS A 287 -8.46 1.77 -31.60
N GLY A 288 -7.28 1.77 -30.97
CA GLY A 288 -6.30 2.87 -31.09
C GLY A 288 -6.56 4.05 -30.16
N PHE A 289 -7.37 3.85 -29.13
CA PHE A 289 -7.54 4.84 -28.08
C PHE A 289 -6.23 4.94 -27.25
N SER A 290 -5.51 6.03 -27.43
CA SER A 290 -4.33 6.28 -26.59
C SER A 290 -4.77 6.59 -25.15
N ARG A 291 -3.93 6.21 -24.17
CA ARG A 291 -4.15 6.48 -22.73
C ARG A 291 -4.38 7.97 -22.44
N GLU A 292 -3.89 8.83 -23.30
CA GLU A 292 -4.02 10.29 -23.24
C GLU A 292 -5.44 10.78 -23.52
N LYS A 293 -6.34 9.90 -24.00
CA LYS A 293 -7.74 10.20 -24.30
C LYS A 293 -8.74 9.74 -23.25
N ILE A 294 -8.31 9.04 -22.19
CA ILE A 294 -9.19 8.69 -21.06
C ILE A 294 -9.19 9.88 -20.11
N ASP A 295 -10.26 10.65 -20.16
CA ASP A 295 -10.52 11.77 -19.28
C ASP A 295 -11.52 11.40 -18.16
N LEU A 296 -11.77 12.36 -17.29
CA LEU A 296 -12.70 12.21 -16.19
C LEU A 296 -14.13 11.99 -16.68
N ASP A 297 -14.53 12.66 -17.75
CA ASP A 297 -15.90 12.58 -18.29
C ASP A 297 -16.22 11.17 -18.79
N HIS A 298 -15.25 10.51 -19.41
CA HIS A 298 -15.37 9.11 -19.81
C HIS A 298 -15.59 8.17 -18.59
N ILE A 299 -14.84 8.38 -17.50
CA ILE A 299 -15.00 7.60 -16.27
C ILE A 299 -16.39 7.83 -15.67
N ILE A 300 -16.86 9.07 -15.62
CA ILE A 300 -18.20 9.43 -15.12
C ILE A 300 -19.29 8.83 -15.99
N ALA A 301 -19.18 8.91 -17.31
CA ALA A 301 -20.16 8.34 -18.23
C ALA A 301 -20.26 6.82 -18.10
N THR A 302 -19.13 6.14 -17.95
CA THR A 302 -19.10 4.69 -17.70
C THR A 302 -19.72 4.34 -16.35
N ALA A 303 -19.41 5.11 -15.30
CA ALA A 303 -20.02 4.92 -13.98
C ALA A 303 -21.55 5.04 -14.06
N LYS A 304 -22.08 6.08 -14.72
CA LYS A 304 -23.55 6.26 -14.87
C LYS A 304 -24.22 5.02 -15.48
N LYS A 305 -23.65 4.46 -16.55
CA LYS A 305 -24.17 3.24 -17.20
C LYS A 305 -24.14 2.02 -16.27
N ILE A 306 -23.10 1.90 -15.43
CA ILE A 306 -22.97 0.78 -14.49
C ILE A 306 -24.03 0.83 -13.38
N PHE A 307 -24.43 2.04 -12.96
CA PHE A 307 -25.41 2.23 -11.87
C PHE A 307 -26.87 2.16 -12.33
N GLU A 308 -27.17 2.07 -13.62
CA GLU A 308 -28.57 1.90 -14.07
C GLU A 308 -29.26 0.71 -13.39
N PRO A 309 -30.53 0.87 -12.92
CA PRO A 309 -31.47 1.96 -13.19
C PRO A 309 -31.43 3.11 -12.15
N TYR A 310 -30.42 3.20 -11.32
CA TYR A 310 -30.34 4.21 -10.26
C TYR A 310 -29.80 5.53 -10.80
N ASP A 311 -30.33 6.63 -10.28
CA ASP A 311 -29.79 7.95 -10.55
C ASP A 311 -28.36 8.03 -10.01
N PHE A 312 -27.44 8.55 -10.84
CA PHE A 312 -26.07 8.73 -10.45
C PHE A 312 -25.52 10.06 -10.99
N ILE A 313 -25.55 11.09 -10.12
CA ILE A 313 -25.15 12.44 -10.47
C ILE A 313 -23.86 12.76 -9.70
N VAL A 314 -22.77 12.93 -10.42
CA VAL A 314 -21.49 13.38 -9.85
C VAL A 314 -21.53 14.89 -9.70
N LYS A 315 -21.38 15.40 -8.47
CA LYS A 315 -21.38 16.82 -8.14
C LYS A 315 -19.96 17.41 -8.16
N GLU A 316 -19.00 16.66 -7.64
CA GLU A 316 -17.62 17.10 -7.51
C GLU A 316 -16.68 15.87 -7.50
N VAL A 317 -15.50 16.02 -8.09
CA VAL A 317 -14.44 15.00 -8.10
C VAL A 317 -13.15 15.65 -7.58
N PRO A 318 -12.87 15.57 -6.27
CA PRO A 318 -11.65 16.12 -5.67
C PRO A 318 -10.37 15.47 -6.20
N TRP A 319 -10.47 14.19 -6.60
CA TRP A 319 -9.32 13.44 -7.07
C TRP A 319 -9.74 12.31 -8.02
N TRP A 320 -8.94 12.08 -9.07
CA TRP A 320 -9.09 10.94 -9.97
C TRP A 320 -7.75 10.51 -10.56
N SER A 321 -7.70 9.29 -11.08
CA SER A 321 -6.52 8.72 -11.74
C SER A 321 -6.90 7.53 -12.61
N VAL A 322 -6.02 7.17 -13.56
CA VAL A 322 -6.10 5.93 -14.33
C VAL A 322 -4.93 5.03 -13.99
N TYR A 323 -5.21 3.83 -13.50
CA TYR A 323 -4.20 2.86 -13.12
C TYR A 323 -3.96 1.81 -14.20
N LYS A 324 -2.69 1.61 -14.54
CA LYS A 324 -2.22 0.39 -15.19
C LYS A 324 -1.75 -0.59 -14.13
N ILE A 325 -2.20 -1.82 -14.23
CA ILE A 325 -1.89 -2.87 -13.26
C ILE A 325 -0.59 -3.55 -13.66
N GLY A 326 0.39 -3.57 -12.75
CA GLY A 326 1.59 -4.40 -12.86
C GLY A 326 1.63 -5.38 -11.68
N GLN A 327 1.65 -6.68 -11.99
CA GLN A 327 1.70 -7.76 -11.01
C GLN A 327 3.10 -8.35 -10.97
N ARG A 328 3.99 -7.76 -10.15
CA ARG A 328 5.42 -8.07 -10.14
C ARG A 328 5.93 -8.26 -8.73
N VAL A 329 6.93 -9.14 -8.57
CA VAL A 329 7.66 -9.38 -7.31
C VAL A 329 9.15 -9.35 -7.57
N ALA A 330 9.92 -8.75 -6.69
CA ALA A 330 11.37 -8.78 -6.71
C ALA A 330 11.92 -10.19 -6.44
N THR A 331 13.03 -10.53 -7.06
CA THR A 331 13.67 -11.86 -6.90
C THR A 331 14.27 -12.03 -5.51
N SER A 332 14.64 -10.96 -4.85
CA SER A 332 15.10 -10.90 -3.46
C SER A 332 14.61 -9.63 -2.81
N PHE A 333 14.40 -9.62 -1.48
CA PHE A 333 14.06 -8.45 -0.68
C PHE A 333 15.26 -7.89 0.08
N ASP A 334 16.42 -8.50 -0.08
CA ASP A 334 17.68 -8.11 0.52
C ASP A 334 18.87 -8.23 -0.45
N SER A 335 20.04 -7.74 -0.04
CA SER A 335 21.26 -7.76 -0.84
C SER A 335 21.91 -9.14 -0.96
N ASN A 336 21.43 -10.16 -0.24
CA ASN A 336 21.94 -11.52 -0.33
C ASN A 336 21.22 -12.28 -1.47
N VAL A 337 21.47 -11.89 -2.70
CA VAL A 337 20.79 -12.42 -3.89
C VAL A 337 21.07 -13.90 -4.10
N ASP A 338 22.30 -14.35 -3.81
CA ASP A 338 22.76 -15.73 -4.02
C ASP A 338 22.32 -16.68 -2.90
N LYS A 339 21.63 -16.16 -1.86
CA LYS A 339 21.08 -16.93 -0.73
C LYS A 339 22.10 -17.81 0.00
N ASN A 340 23.37 -17.44 -0.05
CA ASN A 340 24.40 -18.14 0.70
C ASN A 340 24.46 -17.59 2.14
N TYR A 341 23.45 -17.98 2.95
CA TYR A 341 23.26 -17.45 4.30
C TYR A 341 24.27 -17.93 5.35
N LYS A 342 25.19 -18.81 5.00
CA LYS A 342 26.08 -19.42 6.01
C LYS A 342 27.05 -18.42 6.63
N ASN A 343 27.46 -17.38 5.91
CA ASN A 343 28.44 -16.41 6.40
C ASN A 343 28.13 -14.94 6.05
N ASP A 344 27.08 -14.65 5.25
CA ASP A 344 26.80 -13.30 4.80
C ASP A 344 25.50 -12.75 5.38
N PHE A 345 25.60 -11.59 6.01
CA PHE A 345 24.45 -10.86 6.54
C PHE A 345 24.00 -9.77 5.58
N PRO A 346 22.69 -9.70 5.23
CA PRO A 346 22.21 -8.64 4.37
C PRO A 346 22.35 -7.28 5.07
N ARG A 347 22.88 -6.30 4.34
CA ARG A 347 23.02 -4.91 4.79
C ARG A 347 22.09 -3.97 4.08
N ALA A 348 21.58 -4.37 2.92
CA ALA A 348 20.62 -3.58 2.15
C ALA A 348 19.34 -4.38 1.96
N PHE A 349 18.20 -3.69 2.11
CA PHE A 349 16.86 -4.26 2.03
C PHE A 349 15.97 -3.39 1.15
N ILE A 350 14.87 -3.96 0.66
CA ILE A 350 13.77 -3.24 0.03
C ILE A 350 12.47 -3.62 0.72
N ALA A 351 11.47 -2.70 0.75
CA ALA A 351 10.18 -2.92 1.40
C ALA A 351 9.04 -2.23 0.61
N GLY A 352 7.84 -2.79 0.70
CA GLY A 352 6.64 -2.28 0.04
C GLY A 352 6.72 -2.35 -1.49
N ASP A 353 6.27 -1.30 -2.18
CA ASP A 353 6.24 -1.25 -3.66
C ASP A 353 7.63 -1.38 -4.30
N ALA A 354 8.72 -1.20 -3.55
CA ALA A 354 10.07 -1.51 -4.02
C ALA A 354 10.26 -3.02 -4.21
N CYS A 355 9.50 -3.85 -3.47
CA CYS A 355 9.53 -5.31 -3.53
C CYS A 355 8.49 -5.91 -4.47
N HIS A 356 7.28 -5.36 -4.47
CA HIS A 356 6.13 -5.93 -5.16
C HIS A 356 5.14 -4.86 -5.59
N THR A 357 4.58 -5.05 -6.78
CA THR A 357 3.50 -4.20 -7.30
C THR A 357 2.32 -5.08 -7.68
N HIS A 358 1.11 -4.62 -7.42
CA HIS A 358 -0.13 -5.33 -7.71
C HIS A 358 -1.27 -4.36 -7.97
N SER A 359 -2.47 -4.90 -8.31
CA SER A 359 -3.63 -4.05 -8.57
C SER A 359 -4.20 -3.44 -7.28
N PRO A 360 -4.88 -2.29 -7.35
CA PRO A 360 -5.53 -1.69 -6.19
C PRO A 360 -6.80 -2.43 -5.74
N LYS A 361 -7.27 -3.42 -6.51
CA LYS A 361 -8.58 -4.08 -6.34
C LYS A 361 -8.81 -4.72 -4.98
N ALA A 362 -7.76 -5.27 -4.38
CA ALA A 362 -7.86 -5.92 -3.07
C ALA A 362 -7.56 -4.96 -1.90
N GLY A 363 -7.22 -3.69 -2.17
CA GLY A 363 -6.88 -2.71 -1.13
C GLY A 363 -5.63 -3.05 -0.31
N GLN A 364 -4.72 -3.91 -0.83
CA GLN A 364 -3.65 -4.50 -0.03
C GLN A 364 -2.31 -3.76 -0.09
N GLY A 365 -2.11 -2.83 -1.06
CA GLY A 365 -0.79 -2.23 -1.30
C GLY A 365 -0.19 -1.56 -0.08
N MET A 366 -0.91 -0.63 0.52
CA MET A 366 -0.48 0.08 1.73
C MET A 366 -0.31 -0.90 2.90
N ASN A 367 -1.26 -1.82 3.09
CA ASN A 367 -1.25 -2.77 4.20
C ASN A 367 -0.01 -3.67 4.17
N VAL A 368 0.26 -4.34 3.05
CA VAL A 368 1.42 -5.23 2.94
C VAL A 368 2.73 -4.45 3.03
N SER A 369 2.78 -3.20 2.52
CA SER A 369 3.94 -2.31 2.67
C SER A 369 4.23 -1.98 4.14
N ILE A 370 3.20 -1.71 4.93
CA ILE A 370 3.30 -1.49 6.39
C ILE A 370 3.76 -2.77 7.09
N HIS A 371 3.19 -3.92 6.72
CA HIS A 371 3.57 -5.21 7.31
C HIS A 371 5.03 -5.59 7.00
N ASP A 372 5.53 -5.32 5.78
CA ASP A 372 6.93 -5.55 5.44
C ASP A 372 7.85 -4.73 6.34
N ALA A 373 7.55 -3.44 6.44
CA ALA A 373 8.35 -2.51 7.23
C ALA A 373 8.31 -2.83 8.74
N PHE A 374 7.15 -3.21 9.26
CA PHE A 374 7.01 -3.65 10.65
C PHE A 374 7.83 -4.91 10.93
N ASN A 375 7.76 -5.90 10.03
CA ASN A 375 8.53 -7.14 10.14
C ASN A 375 10.05 -6.88 10.14
N LEU A 376 10.53 -6.01 9.24
CA LEU A 376 11.95 -5.65 9.19
C LEU A 376 12.39 -4.80 10.38
N GLY A 377 11.53 -3.88 10.82
CA GLY A 377 11.87 -2.88 11.83
C GLY A 377 12.24 -3.47 13.18
N TRP A 378 11.45 -4.44 13.70
CA TRP A 378 11.78 -5.07 14.98
C TRP A 378 13.06 -5.92 14.88
N LYS A 379 13.33 -6.55 13.72
CA LYS A 379 14.56 -7.32 13.48
C LYS A 379 15.78 -6.41 13.48
N LEU A 380 15.72 -5.29 12.75
CA LEU A 380 16.79 -4.29 12.75
C LEU A 380 17.03 -3.70 14.15
N SER A 381 15.96 -3.34 14.86
CA SER A 381 16.06 -2.83 16.23
C SER A 381 16.75 -3.84 17.16
N SER A 382 16.32 -5.11 17.08
CA SER A 382 16.87 -6.17 17.95
C SER A 382 18.37 -6.40 17.69
N VAL A 383 18.79 -6.37 16.42
CA VAL A 383 20.19 -6.53 16.04
C VAL A 383 21.03 -5.32 16.46
N LEU A 384 20.57 -4.10 16.18
CA LEU A 384 21.30 -2.86 16.48
C LEU A 384 21.43 -2.62 17.99
N LEU A 385 20.42 -3.03 18.77
CA LEU A 385 20.44 -3.00 20.23
C LEU A 385 21.17 -4.21 20.84
N LYS A 386 21.81 -5.05 20.02
CA LYS A 386 22.56 -6.26 20.45
C LYS A 386 21.69 -7.28 21.22
N LYS A 387 20.37 -7.27 21.01
CA LYS A 387 19.41 -8.21 21.63
C LYS A 387 19.23 -9.49 20.81
N ALA A 388 19.66 -9.50 19.55
CA ALA A 388 19.58 -10.64 18.66
C ALA A 388 20.79 -10.72 17.71
N ASN A 389 21.08 -11.94 17.24
CA ASN A 389 22.11 -12.17 16.23
C ASN A 389 21.66 -11.65 14.86
N HIS A 390 22.62 -11.21 14.05
CA HIS A 390 22.38 -10.72 12.68
C HIS A 390 21.67 -11.72 11.78
N SER A 391 21.79 -13.01 12.06
CA SER A 391 21.12 -14.10 11.30
C SER A 391 19.59 -13.95 11.23
N ILE A 392 18.95 -13.26 12.18
CA ILE A 392 17.51 -13.02 12.12
C ILE A 392 17.11 -12.16 10.92
N LEU A 393 18.00 -11.32 10.40
CA LEU A 393 17.74 -10.47 9.24
C LEU A 393 17.49 -11.28 7.96
N ASN A 394 18.07 -12.48 7.85
CA ASN A 394 17.84 -13.39 6.72
C ASN A 394 16.39 -13.87 6.64
N THR A 395 15.67 -13.88 7.78
CA THR A 395 14.26 -14.29 7.82
C THR A 395 13.33 -13.29 7.16
N TYR A 396 13.74 -12.03 6.98
CA TYR A 396 12.91 -11.01 6.35
C TYR A 396 12.52 -11.40 4.90
N ASP A 397 13.49 -11.72 4.05
CA ASP A 397 13.21 -12.17 2.69
C ASP A 397 12.39 -13.46 2.68
N GLN A 398 12.73 -14.42 3.53
CA GLN A 398 12.04 -15.71 3.62
C GLN A 398 10.56 -15.53 3.94
N GLU A 399 10.25 -14.69 4.91
CA GLU A 399 8.89 -14.42 5.38
C GLU A 399 8.11 -13.53 4.38
N ARG A 400 8.65 -12.36 4.04
CA ARG A 400 7.88 -11.34 3.34
C ARG A 400 7.77 -11.58 1.84
N ARG A 401 8.78 -12.16 1.20
CA ARG A 401 8.71 -12.51 -0.21
C ARG A 401 7.70 -13.64 -0.47
N ALA A 402 7.53 -14.58 0.45
CA ALA A 402 6.49 -15.60 0.37
C ALA A 402 5.08 -14.97 0.42
N VAL A 403 4.86 -14.01 1.33
CA VAL A 403 3.60 -13.25 1.41
C VAL A 403 3.34 -12.45 0.14
N ALA A 404 4.34 -11.78 -0.41
CA ALA A 404 4.20 -11.03 -1.66
C ALA A 404 3.83 -11.94 -2.85
N LYS A 405 4.41 -13.14 -2.96
CA LYS A 405 4.04 -14.13 -3.98
C LYS A 405 2.57 -14.55 -3.83
N ASN A 406 2.10 -14.78 -2.60
CA ASN A 406 0.71 -15.12 -2.33
C ASN A 406 -0.22 -13.94 -2.67
N LEU A 407 0.18 -12.70 -2.37
CA LEU A 407 -0.56 -11.50 -2.77
C LEU A 407 -0.74 -11.41 -4.28
N ILE A 408 0.34 -11.62 -5.06
CA ILE A 408 0.25 -11.60 -6.52
C ILE A 408 -0.63 -12.74 -7.04
N LYS A 409 -0.57 -13.93 -6.43
CA LYS A 409 -1.46 -15.06 -6.77
C LYS A 409 -2.93 -14.71 -6.51
N LEU A 410 -3.23 -14.10 -5.37
CA LEU A 410 -4.56 -13.59 -5.01
C LEU A 410 -5.02 -12.55 -6.03
N ASP A 411 -4.20 -11.56 -6.32
CA ASP A 411 -4.55 -10.47 -7.26
C ASP A 411 -4.79 -10.99 -8.68
N LYS A 412 -3.95 -11.93 -9.16
CA LYS A 412 -4.16 -12.63 -10.46
C LYS A 412 -5.45 -13.43 -10.49
N GLY A 413 -5.75 -14.15 -9.40
CA GLY A 413 -7.01 -14.91 -9.26
C GLY A 413 -8.23 -13.99 -9.31
N PHE A 414 -8.19 -12.90 -8.55
CA PHE A 414 -9.25 -11.90 -8.54
C PHE A 414 -9.43 -11.23 -9.91
N ALA A 415 -8.35 -10.81 -10.55
CA ALA A 415 -8.40 -10.19 -11.86
C ALA A 415 -9.05 -11.11 -12.92
N LYS A 416 -8.75 -12.42 -12.89
CA LYS A 416 -9.39 -13.41 -13.77
C LYS A 416 -10.89 -13.53 -13.55
N LEU A 417 -11.34 -13.49 -12.28
CA LEU A 417 -12.76 -13.59 -11.93
C LEU A 417 -13.55 -12.35 -12.34
N VAL A 418 -12.95 -11.15 -12.17
CA VAL A 418 -13.60 -9.88 -12.53
C VAL A 418 -13.63 -9.69 -14.04
N ALA A 419 -12.53 -9.93 -14.75
CA ALA A 419 -12.44 -9.73 -16.20
C ALA A 419 -13.38 -10.67 -17.00
N GLY A 420 -13.93 -11.73 -16.40
CA GLY A 420 -14.64 -12.78 -17.12
C GLY A 420 -13.73 -13.48 -18.12
N ASN A 421 -13.96 -14.73 -18.48
CA ASN A 421 -13.15 -15.45 -19.48
C ASN A 421 -13.30 -14.80 -20.89
N LYS A 422 -12.58 -13.70 -21.13
CA LYS A 422 -12.30 -13.22 -22.50
C LYS A 422 -11.06 -13.99 -22.98
N ARG A 423 -11.25 -15.14 -23.60
CA ARG A 423 -10.45 -15.83 -24.64
C ARG A 423 -10.29 -17.33 -24.43
N LYS A 424 -10.88 -18.08 -25.25
CA LYS A 424 -10.56 -19.07 -26.26
C LYS A 424 -11.73 -20.03 -26.43
N ASN A 425 -12.20 -20.14 -27.68
CA ASN A 425 -13.21 -21.09 -28.14
C ASN A 425 -14.57 -21.05 -27.43
N ASN A 426 -15.57 -20.55 -28.10
CA ASN A 426 -17.04 -20.63 -27.98
C ASN A 426 -17.74 -21.35 -26.80
N ASN A 427 -17.03 -21.81 -25.79
CA ASN A 427 -17.58 -22.35 -24.52
C ASN A 427 -17.33 -21.36 -23.38
N TYR A 428 -18.23 -20.38 -23.23
CA TYR A 428 -18.24 -19.43 -22.14
C TYR A 428 -18.68 -20.10 -20.85
N LYS A 429 -17.74 -20.44 -19.96
CA LYS A 429 -18.07 -20.63 -18.55
C LYS A 429 -18.26 -19.24 -17.95
N LYS A 430 -19.51 -18.82 -17.81
CA LYS A 430 -19.91 -17.50 -17.32
C LYS A 430 -19.49 -17.40 -15.84
N THR A 431 -18.51 -16.56 -15.53
CA THR A 431 -18.14 -16.26 -14.14
C THR A 431 -19.25 -15.43 -13.52
N GLU A 432 -19.92 -15.96 -12.51
CA GLU A 432 -20.96 -15.26 -11.74
C GLU A 432 -20.32 -14.51 -10.55
N THR A 433 -20.99 -13.48 -10.00
CA THR A 433 -20.53 -12.82 -8.75
C THR A 433 -20.44 -13.81 -7.59
N ARG A 434 -21.13 -14.93 -7.63
CA ARG A 434 -20.97 -16.05 -6.69
C ARG A 434 -19.53 -16.54 -6.65
N ASP A 435 -18.87 -16.68 -7.79
CA ASP A 435 -17.47 -17.13 -7.87
C ASP A 435 -16.52 -16.09 -7.27
N VAL A 436 -16.80 -14.79 -7.50
CA VAL A 436 -16.04 -13.67 -6.90
C VAL A 436 -16.19 -13.67 -5.39
N LYS A 437 -17.44 -13.83 -4.90
CA LYS A 437 -17.75 -13.90 -3.47
C LYS A 437 -17.02 -15.07 -2.81
N ASP A 438 -17.19 -16.30 -3.34
CA ASP A 438 -16.59 -17.51 -2.77
C ASP A 438 -15.06 -17.41 -2.74
N TYR A 439 -14.48 -16.73 -3.73
CA TYR A 439 -13.06 -16.45 -3.75
C TYR A 439 -12.66 -15.48 -2.64
N PHE A 440 -13.39 -14.37 -2.46
CA PHE A 440 -13.12 -13.41 -1.37
C PHE A 440 -13.30 -14.03 0.00
N GLU A 441 -14.37 -14.79 0.23
CA GLU A 441 -14.62 -15.45 1.52
C GLU A 441 -13.47 -16.42 1.91
N LYS A 442 -12.90 -17.13 0.94
CA LYS A 442 -11.72 -17.98 1.17
C LYS A 442 -10.45 -17.19 1.47
N GLN A 443 -10.36 -15.96 1.03
CA GLN A 443 -9.18 -15.11 1.19
C GLN A 443 -9.31 -14.07 2.30
N THR A 444 -10.43 -14.05 3.03
CA THR A 444 -10.73 -13.02 4.04
C THR A 444 -9.63 -12.90 5.10
N GLY A 445 -9.12 -14.03 5.60
CA GLY A 445 -8.02 -14.02 6.59
C GLY A 445 -6.72 -13.43 6.04
N PHE A 446 -6.39 -13.72 4.77
CA PHE A 446 -5.21 -13.13 4.12
C PHE A 446 -5.41 -11.61 3.91
N ILE A 447 -6.60 -11.20 3.48
CA ILE A 447 -6.97 -9.78 3.27
C ILE A 447 -6.95 -9.01 4.60
N ALA A 448 -7.43 -9.63 5.68
CA ALA A 448 -7.35 -9.06 7.04
C ALA A 448 -5.90 -8.98 7.57
N GLY A 449 -4.98 -9.75 6.97
CA GLY A 449 -3.59 -9.86 7.42
C GLY A 449 -3.39 -10.81 8.61
N THR A 450 -4.43 -11.56 8.99
CA THR A 450 -4.44 -12.43 10.19
C THR A 450 -4.11 -13.90 9.90
N ASN A 451 -4.24 -14.34 8.65
CA ASN A 451 -3.93 -15.72 8.24
C ASN A 451 -2.63 -15.78 7.41
N ILE A 452 -1.54 -15.30 7.98
CA ILE A 452 -0.21 -15.35 7.38
C ILE A 452 0.61 -16.40 8.13
N GLN A 453 1.06 -17.43 7.41
CA GLN A 453 1.92 -18.48 7.95
C GLN A 453 3.31 -18.38 7.34
N TYR A 454 4.32 -18.38 8.18
CA TYR A 454 5.71 -18.46 7.78
C TYR A 454 6.21 -19.90 7.75
N GLN A 455 7.12 -20.19 6.83
CA GLN A 455 7.78 -21.48 6.75
C GLN A 455 8.80 -21.62 7.89
N ASN A 456 9.33 -22.86 8.06
CA ASN A 456 10.39 -23.11 9.03
C ASN A 456 11.60 -22.20 8.80
N SER A 457 12.03 -21.58 9.87
CA SER A 457 13.20 -20.70 9.91
C SER A 457 13.86 -20.78 11.30
N ILE A 458 14.88 -19.96 11.55
CA ILE A 458 15.44 -19.84 12.91
C ILE A 458 14.45 -19.24 13.92
N LEU A 459 13.38 -18.59 13.46
CA LEU A 459 12.36 -17.95 14.29
C LEU A 459 11.06 -18.77 14.38
N THR A 460 10.79 -19.61 13.39
CA THR A 460 9.51 -20.30 13.27
C THR A 460 9.72 -21.78 13.01
N LYS A 461 8.92 -22.63 13.70
CA LYS A 461 8.82 -24.05 13.43
C LYS A 461 7.37 -24.35 13.04
N ALA A 462 7.14 -24.82 11.80
CA ALA A 462 5.82 -25.23 11.40
C ALA A 462 5.42 -26.48 12.20
N SER A 463 4.29 -26.44 12.89
CA SER A 463 3.71 -27.60 13.53
C SER A 463 2.90 -28.38 12.49
N SER A 464 3.14 -29.69 12.38
CA SER A 464 2.36 -30.58 11.54
C SER A 464 0.90 -30.76 12.00
N ASN A 465 0.55 -30.29 13.21
CA ASN A 465 -0.71 -30.60 13.90
C ASN A 465 -1.57 -29.41 14.28
N HIS A 466 -1.26 -28.20 13.85
CA HIS A 466 -2.15 -27.06 14.11
C HIS A 466 -2.90 -26.66 12.82
N GLN A 467 -4.15 -27.09 12.74
CA GLN A 467 -5.19 -26.25 12.18
C GLN A 467 -5.17 -24.97 13.02
N GLY A 468 -4.65 -23.89 12.44
CA GLY A 468 -4.40 -22.68 13.18
C GLY A 468 -5.65 -22.22 13.91
N LEU A 469 -5.54 -22.07 15.18
CA LEU A 469 -6.33 -21.13 15.94
C LEU A 469 -5.90 -19.75 15.43
N ALA A 470 -6.77 -19.15 14.58
CA ALA A 470 -6.69 -17.75 14.22
C ALA A 470 -7.03 -16.91 15.46
#